data_1037c05dd1f87ea984461218e7448bc4
#
_entry.id   1037c05dd1f87ea984461218e7448bc4
#
_cell.length_a   1.000
_cell.length_b   1.000
_cell.length_c   1.000
_cell.angle_alpha   90.00
_cell.angle_beta   90.00
_cell.angle_gamma   90.00
#
_symmetry.space_group_name_H-M   'P 1'
#
loop_
_entity.id
_entity.type
_entity.pdbx_description
1 polymer ?
#
loop_
_entity_poly.entity_id
_entity_poly.type
_entity_poly.pdbx_seq_one_letter_code
_entity_poly.pdbx_strand_id
1 'polypeptide(L)'
;MQIGLCSLGDHRADPTTGIRTSQAERHANILEYLSAAEPLGFDTVVAGEHHFSDFIMAVPQMFLTWVAAQTSQVRLASGVTLLPHHDAVRIAEDFATLDVLSDGRAEVWVGKGVEPGLYRHFDQ
;
A
#
# COMPACT_ATOMS: atom_id res chain seq x y z
N MET A 1 11.90 5.79 19.33
CA MET A 1 11.54 6.36 18.01
C MET A 1 11.01 5.21 17.18
N GLN A 2 9.89 5.38 16.50
CA GLN A 2 9.36 4.36 15.57
C GLN A 2 9.75 4.76 14.14
N ILE A 3 10.10 3.77 13.32
CA ILE A 3 10.54 3.96 11.94
C ILE A 3 9.69 3.08 11.03
N GLY A 4 9.08 3.69 10.01
CA GLY A 4 8.28 2.98 9.01
C GLY A 4 8.97 2.87 7.65
N LEU A 5 8.73 1.78 6.93
CA LEU A 5 9.10 1.60 5.53
C LEU A 5 7.86 1.85 4.66
N CYS A 6 7.92 2.84 3.77
CA CYS A 6 6.80 3.23 2.92
C CYS A 6 7.05 2.88 1.46
N SER A 7 6.02 2.39 0.79
CA SER A 7 5.95 2.30 -0.67
C SER A 7 4.72 3.02 -1.20
N LEU A 8 4.92 3.85 -2.21
CA LEU A 8 3.85 4.45 -2.99
C LEU A 8 3.55 3.64 -4.27
N GLY A 9 4.32 2.58 -4.52
CA GLY A 9 4.16 1.75 -5.71
C GLY A 9 4.62 2.41 -7.00
N ASP A 10 5.65 3.27 -6.96
CA ASP A 10 6.21 3.91 -8.16
C ASP A 10 6.66 2.87 -9.20
N HIS A 11 6.34 3.15 -10.48
CA HIS A 11 6.67 2.30 -11.62
C HIS A 11 7.15 3.17 -12.77
N ARG A 12 8.38 3.63 -12.65
CA ARG A 12 9.03 4.52 -13.62
C ARG A 12 10.15 3.80 -14.35
N ALA A 13 10.51 4.31 -15.52
CA ALA A 13 11.71 3.87 -16.20
C ALA A 13 12.95 4.27 -15.38
N ASP A 14 13.94 3.42 -15.35
CA ASP A 14 15.25 3.74 -14.78
C ASP A 14 15.85 4.95 -15.52
N PRO A 15 16.24 6.01 -14.81
CA PRO A 15 16.69 7.25 -15.44
C PRO A 15 18.02 7.09 -16.19
N THR A 16 18.79 6.05 -15.92
CA THR A 16 20.10 5.79 -16.54
C THR A 16 19.94 4.97 -17.82
N THR A 17 19.10 3.94 -17.78
CA THR A 17 18.95 2.95 -18.86
C THR A 17 17.71 3.21 -19.73
N GLY A 18 16.73 3.97 -19.25
CA GLY A 18 15.43 4.17 -19.90
C GLY A 18 14.53 2.94 -19.86
N ILE A 19 14.96 1.85 -19.19
CA ILE A 19 14.21 0.61 -19.13
C ILE A 19 13.18 0.68 -18.00
N ARG A 20 11.93 0.34 -18.31
CA ARG A 20 10.87 0.13 -17.33
C ARG A 20 10.68 -1.38 -17.13
N THR A 21 10.76 -1.87 -15.91
CA THR A 21 10.44 -3.27 -15.58
C THR A 21 8.97 -3.59 -15.89
N SER A 22 8.63 -4.87 -16.00
CA SER A 22 7.23 -5.28 -16.09
C SER A 22 6.48 -4.95 -14.80
N GLN A 23 5.16 -4.78 -14.88
CA GLN A 23 4.34 -4.58 -13.68
C GLN A 23 4.45 -5.77 -12.71
N ALA A 24 4.48 -7.00 -13.25
CA ALA A 24 4.62 -8.21 -12.44
C ALA A 24 5.93 -8.21 -11.63
N GLU A 25 7.03 -7.87 -12.28
CA GLU A 25 8.35 -7.77 -11.63
C GLU A 25 8.35 -6.65 -10.57
N ARG A 26 7.77 -5.48 -10.90
CA ARG A 26 7.70 -4.38 -9.94
C ARG A 26 6.84 -4.72 -8.71
N HIS A 27 5.70 -5.40 -8.89
CA HIS A 27 4.90 -5.89 -7.77
C HIS A 27 5.69 -6.87 -6.90
N ALA A 28 6.39 -7.83 -7.51
CA ALA A 28 7.23 -8.78 -6.78
C ALA A 28 8.31 -8.05 -5.96
N ASN A 29 9.01 -7.08 -6.56
CA ASN A 29 10.03 -6.29 -5.88
C ASN A 29 9.44 -5.49 -4.69
N ILE A 30 8.24 -4.90 -4.86
CA ILE A 30 7.57 -4.18 -3.76
C ILE A 30 7.25 -5.14 -2.61
N LEU A 31 6.67 -6.30 -2.90
CA LEU A 31 6.33 -7.29 -1.89
C LEU A 31 7.58 -7.81 -1.16
N GLU A 32 8.67 -8.03 -1.88
CA GLU A 32 9.95 -8.47 -1.32
C GLU A 32 10.47 -7.47 -0.27
N TYR A 33 10.65 -6.19 -0.65
CA TYR A 33 11.22 -5.24 0.30
C TYR A 33 10.27 -4.85 1.43
N LEU A 34 8.94 -4.81 1.20
CA LEU A 34 7.98 -4.58 2.28
C LEU A 34 7.98 -5.73 3.29
N SER A 35 8.11 -6.98 2.82
CA SER A 35 8.20 -8.14 3.71
C SER A 35 9.55 -8.18 4.46
N ALA A 36 10.60 -7.62 3.87
CA ALA A 36 11.90 -7.52 4.52
C ALA A 36 11.96 -6.45 5.63
N ALA A 37 10.93 -5.61 5.78
CA ALA A 37 10.90 -4.55 6.79
C ALA A 37 11.08 -5.09 8.22
N GLU A 38 10.40 -6.19 8.56
CA GLU A 38 10.46 -6.76 9.91
C GLU A 38 11.86 -7.26 10.30
N PRO A 39 12.53 -8.12 9.52
CA PRO A 39 13.90 -8.56 9.87
C PRO A 39 14.93 -7.42 9.82
N LEU A 40 14.63 -6.31 9.15
CA LEU A 40 15.48 -5.11 9.13
C LEU A 40 15.20 -4.17 10.31
N GLY A 41 14.22 -4.47 11.18
CA GLY A 41 13.94 -3.72 12.39
C GLY A 41 13.04 -2.50 12.21
N PHE A 42 12.25 -2.43 11.14
CA PHE A 42 11.21 -1.41 11.00
C PHE A 42 9.99 -1.75 11.87
N ASP A 43 9.37 -0.71 12.43
CA ASP A 43 8.17 -0.84 13.26
C ASP A 43 6.88 -0.94 12.44
N THR A 44 6.85 -0.32 11.25
CA THR A 44 5.65 -0.20 10.41
C THR A 44 5.98 -0.34 8.93
N VAL A 45 5.13 -1.06 8.21
CA VAL A 45 5.05 -1.05 6.75
C VAL A 45 3.90 -0.16 6.30
N VAL A 46 4.14 0.72 5.34
CA VAL A 46 3.15 1.66 4.82
C VAL A 46 2.97 1.45 3.32
N ALA A 47 1.74 1.18 2.89
CA ALA A 47 1.37 1.06 1.48
C ALA A 47 0.45 2.22 1.07
N GLY A 48 0.86 3.02 0.08
CA GLY A 48 0.12 4.20 -0.40
C GLY A 48 -0.76 3.90 -1.60
N GLU A 49 -2.00 4.41 -1.60
CA GLU A 49 -2.96 4.23 -2.69
C GLU A 49 -2.74 5.25 -3.81
N HIS A 50 -2.61 4.74 -5.06
CA HIS A 50 -2.49 5.57 -6.26
C HIS A 50 -3.23 4.95 -7.44
N HIS A 51 -3.82 5.80 -8.28
CA HIS A 51 -4.60 5.39 -9.44
C HIS A 51 -4.14 6.11 -10.71
N PHE A 52 -4.21 5.42 -11.86
CA PHE A 52 -4.07 5.97 -13.22
C PHE A 52 -2.81 6.82 -13.47
N SER A 53 -1.68 6.45 -12.86
CA SER A 53 -0.42 7.19 -12.95
C SER A 53 0.78 6.24 -13.09
N ASP A 54 2.00 6.79 -12.96
CA ASP A 54 3.23 5.99 -12.86
C ASP A 54 3.40 5.29 -11.49
N PHE A 55 2.33 5.11 -10.75
CA PHE A 55 2.25 4.34 -9.53
C PHE A 55 1.26 3.18 -9.74
N ILE A 56 1.61 1.98 -9.29
CA ILE A 56 0.85 0.76 -9.58
C ILE A 56 0.14 0.16 -8.36
N MET A 57 0.20 0.83 -7.21
CA MET A 57 -0.43 0.36 -5.99
C MET A 57 -1.86 0.92 -5.86
N ALA A 58 -2.79 0.34 -6.62
CA ALA A 58 -4.19 0.77 -6.59
C ALA A 58 -5.00 0.17 -5.42
N VAL A 59 -4.53 -0.94 -4.85
CA VAL A 59 -5.23 -1.67 -3.78
C VAL A 59 -4.21 -2.02 -2.68
N PRO A 60 -3.83 -1.05 -1.83
CA PRO A 60 -2.81 -1.25 -0.79
C PRO A 60 -3.17 -2.37 0.19
N GLN A 61 -4.44 -2.64 0.44
CA GLN A 61 -4.91 -3.71 1.33
C GLN A 61 -4.40 -5.09 0.88
N MET A 62 -4.32 -5.35 -0.42
CA MET A 62 -3.79 -6.62 -0.94
C MET A 62 -2.29 -6.78 -0.66
N PHE A 63 -1.51 -5.71 -0.81
CA PHE A 63 -0.09 -5.70 -0.46
C PHE A 63 0.12 -5.92 1.03
N LEU A 64 -0.65 -5.21 1.87
CA LEU A 64 -0.57 -5.34 3.32
C LEU A 64 -0.98 -6.75 3.78
N THR A 65 -1.97 -7.38 3.14
CA THR A 65 -2.36 -8.77 3.44
C THR A 65 -1.24 -9.75 3.10
N TRP A 66 -0.54 -9.55 1.97
CA TRP A 66 0.63 -10.36 1.64
C TRP A 66 1.74 -10.21 2.68
N VAL A 67 2.06 -8.97 3.07
CA VAL A 67 3.07 -8.71 4.10
C VAL A 67 2.64 -9.30 5.44
N ALA A 68 1.35 -9.23 5.79
CA ALA A 68 0.81 -9.86 7.00
C ALA A 68 1.11 -11.35 7.07
N ALA A 69 1.00 -12.04 5.93
CA ALA A 69 1.26 -13.48 5.84
C ALA A 69 2.76 -13.85 5.94
N GLN A 70 3.67 -12.89 5.76
CA GLN A 70 5.12 -13.09 5.80
C GLN A 70 5.78 -12.54 7.09
N THR A 71 5.02 -11.86 7.93
CA THR A 71 5.51 -11.14 9.10
C THR A 71 4.65 -11.43 10.34
N SER A 72 5.15 -11.09 11.52
CA SER A 72 4.47 -11.39 12.79
C SER A 72 4.41 -10.21 13.77
N GLN A 73 5.19 -9.15 13.56
CA GLN A 73 5.33 -8.05 14.51
C GLN A 73 5.07 -6.67 13.89
N VAL A 74 5.56 -6.46 12.65
CA VAL A 74 5.50 -5.15 12.00
C VAL A 74 4.05 -4.70 11.81
N ARG A 75 3.76 -3.44 12.10
CA ARG A 75 2.44 -2.84 11.87
C ARG A 75 2.21 -2.59 10.38
N LEU A 76 0.96 -2.65 9.96
CA LEU A 76 0.55 -2.64 8.56
C LEU A 76 -0.38 -1.47 8.31
N ALA A 77 0.16 -0.38 7.79
CA ALA A 77 -0.57 0.87 7.61
C ALA A 77 -0.89 1.16 6.13
N SER A 78 -2.11 1.63 5.86
CA SER A 78 -2.34 2.33 4.58
C SER A 78 -1.82 3.76 4.69
N GLY A 79 -1.09 4.23 3.71
CA GLY A 79 -0.57 5.59 3.78
C GLY A 79 -0.68 6.37 2.48
N VAL A 80 -1.89 6.82 2.14
CA VAL A 80 -3.18 6.75 2.82
C VAL A 80 -4.22 6.01 1.98
N THR A 81 -5.30 5.53 2.61
CA THR A 81 -6.51 5.12 1.89
C THR A 81 -7.27 6.37 1.45
N LEU A 82 -7.59 6.48 0.16
CA LEU A 82 -8.29 7.62 -0.43
C LEU A 82 -9.80 7.49 -0.23
N LEU A 83 -10.31 7.81 0.95
CA LEU A 83 -11.72 7.56 1.32
C LEU A 83 -12.75 8.01 0.29
N PRO A 84 -12.59 9.16 -0.41
CA PRO A 84 -13.58 9.55 -1.42
C PRO A 84 -13.66 8.60 -2.62
N HIS A 85 -12.71 7.70 -2.80
CA HIS A 85 -12.71 6.75 -3.92
C HIS A 85 -13.35 5.40 -3.56
N HIS A 86 -13.87 5.25 -2.35
CA HIS A 86 -14.34 3.97 -1.83
C HIS A 86 -15.75 4.04 -1.22
N ASP A 87 -16.41 2.88 -1.22
CA ASP A 87 -17.52 2.63 -0.31
C ASP A 87 -16.98 2.46 1.11
N ALA A 88 -17.50 3.25 2.05
CA ALA A 88 -17.01 3.28 3.42
C ALA A 88 -17.21 1.94 4.16
N VAL A 89 -18.28 1.19 3.85
CA VAL A 89 -18.54 -0.11 4.46
C VAL A 89 -17.51 -1.12 3.97
N ARG A 90 -17.20 -1.12 2.64
CA ARG A 90 -16.20 -2.03 2.07
C ARG A 90 -14.82 -1.79 2.66
N ILE A 91 -14.39 -0.54 2.78
CA ILE A 91 -13.10 -0.21 3.40
C ILE A 91 -13.05 -0.66 4.87
N ALA A 92 -14.13 -0.48 5.61
CA ALA A 92 -14.19 -0.95 7.00
C ALA A 92 -14.06 -2.48 7.09
N GLU A 93 -14.75 -3.23 6.20
CA GLU A 93 -14.66 -4.69 6.12
C GLU A 93 -13.25 -5.17 5.72
N ASP A 94 -12.63 -4.52 4.72
CA ASP A 94 -11.30 -4.88 4.23
C ASP A 94 -10.26 -4.74 5.35
N PHE A 95 -10.24 -3.61 6.07
CA PHE A 95 -9.29 -3.40 7.15
C PHE A 95 -9.62 -4.20 8.42
N ALA A 96 -10.89 -4.43 8.73
CA ALA A 96 -11.26 -5.35 9.82
C ALA A 96 -10.79 -6.77 9.51
N THR A 97 -10.89 -7.21 8.26
CA THR A 97 -10.38 -8.51 7.81
C THR A 97 -8.86 -8.58 7.92
N LEU A 98 -8.15 -7.54 7.44
CA LEU A 98 -6.70 -7.46 7.57
C LEU A 98 -6.26 -7.49 9.04
N ASP A 99 -6.97 -6.79 9.93
CA ASP A 99 -6.66 -6.74 11.35
C ASP A 99 -6.77 -8.13 11.99
N VAL A 100 -7.85 -8.86 11.72
CA VAL A 100 -8.04 -10.24 12.19
C VAL A 100 -6.94 -11.17 11.63
N LEU A 101 -6.66 -11.09 10.31
CA LEU A 101 -5.64 -11.93 9.67
C LEU A 101 -4.22 -11.65 10.16
N SER A 102 -3.97 -10.44 10.62
CA SER A 102 -2.66 -9.99 11.10
C SER A 102 -2.48 -9.98 12.62
N ASP A 103 -3.47 -10.46 13.37
CA ASP A 103 -3.47 -10.45 14.84
C ASP A 103 -3.33 -9.04 15.43
N GLY A 104 -4.20 -8.11 14.96
CA GLY A 104 -4.31 -6.75 15.51
C GLY A 104 -3.23 -5.78 15.06
N ARG A 105 -2.58 -6.01 13.92
CA ARG A 105 -1.50 -5.16 13.41
C ARG A 105 -1.92 -4.12 12.37
N ALA A 106 -3.18 -4.11 11.92
CA ALA A 106 -3.64 -3.18 10.91
C ALA A 106 -3.77 -1.75 11.43
N GLU A 107 -3.38 -0.79 10.61
CA GLU A 107 -3.59 0.64 10.82
C GLU A 107 -4.21 1.27 9.58
N VAL A 108 -5.24 2.08 9.76
CA VAL A 108 -5.90 2.78 8.66
C VAL A 108 -5.58 4.26 8.74
N TRP A 109 -4.75 4.74 7.82
CA TRP A 109 -4.53 6.17 7.64
C TRP A 109 -5.32 6.61 6.42
N VAL A 110 -6.11 7.66 6.58
CA VAL A 110 -7.08 8.09 5.57
C VAL A 110 -6.79 9.49 5.07
N GLY A 111 -7.13 9.73 3.82
CA GLY A 111 -6.98 11.03 3.18
C GLY A 111 -7.97 11.23 2.04
N LYS A 112 -8.02 12.47 1.53
CA LYS A 112 -8.86 12.82 0.38
C LYS A 112 -8.16 12.63 -0.96
N GLY A 113 -6.84 12.44 -0.97
CA GLY A 113 -6.02 12.55 -2.17
C GLY A 113 -5.71 13.99 -2.57
N VAL A 114 -4.83 14.12 -3.56
CA VAL A 114 -4.35 15.43 -4.06
C VAL A 114 -4.76 15.72 -5.49
N GLU A 115 -5.37 14.78 -6.19
CA GLU A 115 -5.65 14.86 -7.62
C GLU A 115 -7.17 14.89 -7.90
N PRO A 116 -7.78 16.08 -7.99
CA PRO A 116 -9.24 16.22 -8.13
C PRO A 116 -9.81 15.54 -9.38
N GLY A 117 -9.00 15.38 -10.44
CA GLY A 117 -9.41 14.72 -11.67
C GLY A 117 -9.76 13.23 -11.51
N LEU A 118 -9.33 12.60 -10.43
CA LEU A 118 -9.60 11.20 -10.15
C LEU A 118 -11.03 10.94 -9.67
N TYR A 119 -11.63 11.86 -8.93
CA TYR A 119 -12.96 11.68 -8.32
C TYR A 119 -14.04 11.23 -9.30
N ARG A 120 -14.04 11.78 -10.52
CA ARG A 120 -15.00 11.42 -11.58
C ARG A 120 -14.96 9.94 -11.99
N HIS A 121 -13.87 9.23 -11.74
CA HIS A 121 -13.72 7.81 -12.07
C HIS A 121 -14.32 6.91 -10.98
N PHE A 122 -14.67 7.48 -9.84
CA PHE A 122 -15.21 6.79 -8.67
C PHE A 122 -16.62 7.33 -8.32
N ASP A 123 -17.28 8.04 -9.26
CA ASP A 123 -18.62 8.62 -9.09
C ASP A 123 -18.74 9.59 -7.90
N GLN A 124 -17.64 10.36 -7.63
CA GLN A 124 -17.56 11.32 -6.53
C GLN A 124 -17.49 12.78 -7.03
#